data_5713a90d1bf13c1d279af1c4a25f7b75
#
_entry.id   5713a90d1bf13c1d279af1c4a25f7b75
#
_cell.length_a   1.000
_cell.length_b   1.000
_cell.length_c   1.000
_cell.angle_alpha   90.00
_cell.angle_beta   90.00
_cell.angle_gamma   90.00
#
_symmetry.space_group_name_H-M   'P 1'
#
loop_
_entity.id
_entity.type
_entity.pdbx_description
1 polymer ?
#
loop_
_entity_poly.entity_id
_entity_poly.type
_entity_poly.pdbx_seq_one_letter_code
_entity_poly.pdbx_strand_id
1 'polypeptide(L)'
;PSLEGEFFSAPGEIGSPGYFQESSPGNANGTEQGLPAGRVSFSQPGRGFTGSLSVSLSSPSPAAQLRYTTNGDVPTANSSLFNGNPINISSSTLLRARAFEPGLTPGPVSEEGYIRLSSNARTFSSDLPVIIMERFNGGPSASNGKAFTFFAFFEPDPANGRTTLNRPYNLGT
;
A
#
# COMPACT_ATOMS: atom_id res chain seq x y z
N PRO A 1 43.82 7.54 5.72
CA PRO A 1 42.94 8.58 6.17
C PRO A 1 41.52 8.03 6.16
N SER A 2 40.99 7.82 7.35
CA SER A 2 39.63 7.34 7.56
C SER A 2 38.66 8.41 7.13
N LEU A 3 37.72 8.02 6.24
CA LEU A 3 36.56 8.82 5.91
C LEU A 3 35.52 8.70 7.03
N GLU A 4 35.86 9.15 8.22
CA GLU A 4 34.91 9.51 9.22
C GLU A 4 34.41 10.91 8.90
N GLY A 5 33.47 11.00 7.95
CA GLY A 5 32.72 12.20 7.70
C GLY A 5 31.83 12.44 8.91
N GLU A 6 32.09 13.53 9.61
CA GLU A 6 31.29 13.97 10.75
C GLU A 6 29.86 14.21 10.30
N PHE A 7 28.95 13.32 10.75
CA PHE A 7 27.50 13.46 10.65
C PHE A 7 26.97 14.32 11.81
N PHE A 8 27.59 15.47 12.11
CA PHE A 8 27.15 16.25 13.24
C PHE A 8 26.70 17.65 12.79
N SER A 9 25.47 17.96 13.16
CA SER A 9 25.04 19.33 13.37
C SER A 9 26.05 20.06 14.27
N ALA A 10 26.15 21.38 14.15
CA ALA A 10 27.00 22.20 14.99
C ALA A 10 26.83 21.87 16.47
N PRO A 11 27.90 21.94 17.30
CA PRO A 11 27.82 21.63 18.71
C PRO A 11 26.76 22.51 19.39
N GLY A 12 25.68 21.87 19.85
CA GLY A 12 24.59 22.56 20.55
C GLY A 12 23.18 22.29 20.00
N GLU A 13 23.02 21.79 18.77
CA GLU A 13 21.71 21.42 18.22
C GLU A 13 21.54 19.90 18.18
N ILE A 14 20.83 19.35 19.16
CA ILE A 14 20.27 18.02 19.04
C ILE A 14 19.01 18.18 18.18
N GLY A 15 19.17 18.17 16.85
CA GLY A 15 18.05 18.13 15.92
C GLY A 15 17.27 16.83 16.09
N SER A 16 15.94 16.91 15.97
CA SER A 16 15.12 15.71 15.87
C SER A 16 15.58 14.85 14.69
N PRO A 17 15.61 13.50 14.81
CA PRO A 17 15.95 12.65 13.69
C PRO A 17 15.01 12.92 12.52
N GLY A 18 15.56 13.22 11.36
CA GLY A 18 14.82 13.53 10.14
C GLY A 18 15.35 12.79 8.92
N TYR A 19 14.59 12.78 7.85
CA TYR A 19 14.99 12.22 6.56
C TYR A 19 15.29 13.36 5.59
N PHE A 20 16.33 13.22 4.81
CA PHE A 20 16.66 14.17 3.74
C PHE A 20 16.02 13.74 2.42
N GLN A 21 15.50 14.68 1.67
CA GLN A 21 14.82 14.45 0.40
C GLN A 21 15.80 13.94 -0.68
N GLU A 22 17.06 14.35 -0.59
CA GLU A 22 18.14 13.97 -1.50
C GLU A 22 19.41 13.74 -0.71
N SER A 23 20.12 12.66 -1.01
CA SER A 23 21.49 12.46 -0.54
C SER A 23 22.45 13.07 -1.56
N SER A 24 23.25 14.04 -1.15
CA SER A 24 24.22 14.72 -2.03
C SER A 24 25.62 14.57 -1.46
N PRO A 25 26.38 13.52 -1.84
CA PRO A 25 27.76 13.37 -1.40
C PRO A 25 28.60 14.62 -1.75
N GLY A 26 29.17 15.25 -0.72
CA GLY A 26 30.02 16.45 -0.87
C GLY A 26 29.27 17.79 -0.96
N ASN A 27 27.97 17.82 -0.90
CA ASN A 27 27.15 19.04 -0.80
C ASN A 27 26.32 19.05 0.48
N ALA A 28 25.78 20.21 0.86
CA ALA A 28 24.81 20.28 1.95
C ALA A 28 23.59 19.42 1.58
N ASN A 29 23.15 18.59 2.52
CA ASN A 29 21.90 17.83 2.35
C ASN A 29 20.73 18.81 2.14
N GLY A 30 19.72 18.36 1.39
CA GLY A 30 18.50 19.12 1.20
C GLY A 30 17.77 19.40 2.53
N THR A 31 16.61 20.05 2.46
CA THR A 31 15.81 20.36 3.65
C THR A 31 15.49 19.08 4.43
N GLU A 32 15.75 19.10 5.73
CA GLU A 32 15.40 18.00 6.62
C GLU A 32 13.88 17.74 6.56
N GLN A 33 13.51 16.51 6.27
CA GLN A 33 12.13 16.06 6.28
C GLN A 33 11.82 15.46 7.65
N GLY A 34 10.70 15.85 8.24
CA GLY A 34 10.22 15.24 9.49
C GLY A 34 10.03 13.73 9.36
N LEU A 35 9.97 13.04 10.49
CA LEU A 35 9.67 11.61 10.53
C LEU A 35 8.34 11.31 9.82
N PRO A 36 8.24 10.24 9.04
CA PRO A 36 6.99 9.86 8.42
C PRO A 36 6.00 9.28 9.45
N ALA A 37 4.71 9.52 9.24
CA ALA A 37 3.65 8.83 9.96
C ALA A 37 3.73 7.30 9.72
N GLY A 38 3.15 6.52 10.63
CA GLY A 38 3.20 5.07 10.60
C GLY A 38 2.54 4.47 9.34
N ARG A 39 2.96 3.26 8.97
CA ARG A 39 2.32 2.50 7.88
C ARG A 39 0.91 2.08 8.27
N VAL A 40 -0.03 2.15 7.32
CA VAL A 40 -1.39 1.62 7.49
C VAL A 40 -1.41 0.12 7.22
N SER A 41 -2.13 -0.62 8.08
CA SER A 41 -2.41 -2.05 7.93
C SER A 41 -3.87 -2.27 7.59
N PHE A 42 -4.14 -3.31 6.79
CA PHE A 42 -5.48 -3.73 6.38
C PHE A 42 -5.89 -4.98 7.16
N SER A 43 -7.16 -5.08 7.57
CA SER A 43 -7.68 -6.25 8.29
C SER A 43 -7.77 -7.52 7.43
N GLN A 44 -7.74 -7.36 6.11
CA GLN A 44 -7.75 -8.43 5.13
C GLN A 44 -6.60 -8.21 4.15
N PRO A 45 -5.77 -9.22 3.88
CA PRO A 45 -4.81 -9.16 2.79
C PRO A 45 -5.52 -9.16 1.44
N GLY A 46 -4.84 -8.67 0.41
CA GLY A 46 -5.32 -8.73 -0.97
C GLY A 46 -5.70 -10.14 -1.39
N ARG A 47 -6.84 -10.28 -2.04
CA ARG A 47 -7.41 -11.60 -2.35
C ARG A 47 -8.45 -11.57 -3.45
N GLY A 48 -8.70 -12.74 -4.02
CA GLY A 48 -9.95 -13.01 -4.72
C GLY A 48 -11.10 -13.20 -3.74
N PHE A 49 -12.28 -12.70 -4.08
CA PHE A 49 -13.46 -12.81 -3.23
C PHE A 49 -14.75 -12.93 -4.04
N THR A 50 -15.82 -13.35 -3.35
CA THR A 50 -17.18 -13.43 -3.91
C THR A 50 -18.15 -12.67 -3.00
N GLY A 51 -19.19 -12.08 -3.58
CA GLY A 51 -20.14 -11.25 -2.81
C GLY A 51 -19.55 -9.90 -2.45
N SER A 52 -19.44 -9.59 -1.17
CA SER A 52 -18.80 -8.39 -0.64
C SER A 52 -17.76 -8.73 0.42
N LEU A 53 -16.80 -7.84 0.63
CA LEU A 53 -15.74 -7.96 1.59
C LEU A 53 -15.69 -6.70 2.44
N SER A 54 -15.55 -6.82 3.76
CA SER A 54 -15.38 -5.69 4.68
C SER A 54 -13.93 -5.57 5.10
N VAL A 55 -13.34 -4.38 4.93
CA VAL A 55 -11.93 -4.12 5.23
C VAL A 55 -11.82 -2.96 6.20
N SER A 56 -11.14 -3.17 7.32
CA SER A 56 -10.80 -2.13 8.28
C SER A 56 -9.34 -1.71 8.11
N LEU A 57 -9.05 -0.46 8.47
CA LEU A 57 -7.70 0.09 8.48
C LEU A 57 -7.24 0.29 9.92
N SER A 58 -5.93 0.13 10.15
CA SER A 58 -5.30 0.43 11.44
C SER A 58 -3.92 1.07 11.24
N SER A 59 -3.47 1.80 12.26
CA SER A 59 -2.15 2.41 12.33
C SER A 59 -1.56 2.18 13.73
N PRO A 60 -0.23 2.09 13.87
CA PRO A 60 0.41 2.04 15.19
C PRO A 60 0.19 3.32 16.01
N SER A 61 -0.07 4.47 15.36
CA SER A 61 -0.37 5.72 16.06
C SER A 61 -1.87 5.97 16.15
N PRO A 62 -2.43 6.14 17.37
CA PRO A 62 -3.84 6.49 17.54
C PRO A 62 -4.16 7.94 17.12
N ALA A 63 -3.16 8.81 17.01
CA ALA A 63 -3.32 10.20 16.56
C ALA A 63 -3.38 10.34 15.03
N ALA A 64 -3.03 9.29 14.29
CA ALA A 64 -2.98 9.33 12.84
C ALA A 64 -4.38 9.36 12.23
N GLN A 65 -4.62 10.30 11.31
CA GLN A 65 -5.76 10.28 10.41
C GLN A 65 -5.47 9.34 9.24
N LEU A 66 -6.26 8.29 9.10
CA LEU A 66 -6.11 7.34 8.00
C LEU A 66 -6.97 7.80 6.81
N ARG A 67 -6.32 8.09 5.69
CA ARG A 67 -6.97 8.46 4.43
C ARG A 67 -6.85 7.32 3.42
N TYR A 68 -7.89 7.14 2.62
CA TYR A 68 -7.91 6.06 1.65
C TYR A 68 -8.53 6.45 0.32
N THR A 69 -8.23 5.67 -0.71
CA THR A 69 -8.83 5.71 -2.05
C THR A 69 -9.18 4.29 -2.50
N THR A 70 -10.22 4.16 -3.32
CA THR A 70 -10.68 2.89 -3.90
C THR A 70 -10.49 2.81 -5.41
N ASN A 71 -9.95 3.85 -6.01
CA ASN A 71 -9.72 3.97 -7.46
C ASN A 71 -8.24 3.77 -7.85
N GLY A 72 -7.38 3.47 -6.87
CA GLY A 72 -5.95 3.29 -7.09
C GLY A 72 -5.12 4.59 -7.10
N ASP A 73 -5.73 5.76 -6.86
CA ASP A 73 -4.96 7.00 -6.70
C ASP A 73 -4.19 7.00 -5.37
N VAL A 74 -3.10 7.76 -5.31
CA VAL A 74 -2.35 7.94 -4.06
C VAL A 74 -3.19 8.78 -3.08
N PRO A 75 -3.44 8.29 -1.84
CA PRO A 75 -4.18 9.06 -0.85
C PRO A 75 -3.48 10.35 -0.47
N THR A 76 -4.24 11.44 -0.45
CA THR A 76 -3.83 12.77 -0.01
C THR A 76 -4.58 13.16 1.27
N ALA A 77 -4.21 14.29 1.88
CA ALA A 77 -4.92 14.83 3.04
C ALA A 77 -6.41 15.13 2.76
N ASN A 78 -6.80 15.26 1.49
CA ASN A 78 -8.18 15.50 1.05
C ASN A 78 -8.93 14.24 0.65
N SER A 79 -8.29 13.08 0.63
CA SER A 79 -8.92 11.79 0.34
C SER A 79 -9.90 11.38 1.44
N SER A 80 -10.73 10.37 1.20
CA SER A 80 -11.71 9.88 2.16
C SER A 80 -11.07 9.55 3.51
N LEU A 81 -11.65 10.04 4.59
CA LEU A 81 -11.23 9.74 5.96
C LEU A 81 -11.82 8.40 6.40
N PHE A 82 -10.98 7.52 6.91
CA PHE A 82 -11.45 6.32 7.60
C PHE A 82 -11.96 6.69 9.00
N ASN A 83 -13.24 6.49 9.24
CA ASN A 83 -13.94 6.86 10.47
C ASN A 83 -14.11 5.71 11.47
N GLY A 84 -13.42 4.58 11.25
CA GLY A 84 -13.54 3.37 12.06
C GLY A 84 -14.55 2.35 11.54
N ASN A 85 -15.47 2.73 10.64
CA ASN A 85 -16.39 1.77 10.02
C ASN A 85 -15.69 0.99 8.89
N PRO A 86 -15.85 -0.33 8.81
CA PRO A 86 -15.25 -1.12 7.73
C PRO A 86 -15.66 -0.62 6.34
N ILE A 87 -14.70 -0.57 5.44
CA ILE A 87 -14.90 -0.23 4.03
C ILE A 87 -15.51 -1.44 3.35
N ASN A 88 -16.69 -1.29 2.74
CA ASN A 88 -17.35 -2.36 2.00
C ASN A 88 -16.84 -2.41 0.56
N ILE A 89 -16.23 -3.52 0.18
CA ILE A 89 -15.70 -3.80 -1.16
C ILE A 89 -16.68 -4.76 -1.87
N SER A 90 -17.35 -4.29 -2.90
CA SER A 90 -18.34 -5.06 -3.67
C SER A 90 -17.98 -5.26 -5.14
N SER A 91 -16.87 -4.69 -5.60
CA SER A 91 -16.29 -4.83 -6.95
C SER A 91 -14.78 -5.00 -6.85
N SER A 92 -14.11 -5.37 -7.94
CA SER A 92 -12.65 -5.34 -7.99
C SER A 92 -12.15 -3.94 -7.64
N THR A 93 -11.27 -3.84 -6.64
CA THR A 93 -10.86 -2.58 -6.03
C THR A 93 -9.39 -2.61 -5.65
N LEU A 94 -8.63 -1.61 -6.08
CA LEU A 94 -7.31 -1.31 -5.53
C LEU A 94 -7.51 -0.30 -4.39
N LEU A 95 -7.46 -0.80 -3.17
CA LEU A 95 -7.57 0.02 -1.97
C LEU A 95 -6.18 0.51 -1.58
N ARG A 96 -5.99 1.82 -1.57
CA ARG A 96 -4.78 2.45 -1.06
C ARG A 96 -5.09 3.25 0.19
N ALA A 97 -4.18 3.23 1.14
CA ALA A 97 -4.31 3.97 2.37
C ALA A 97 -2.99 4.62 2.80
N ARG A 98 -3.10 5.74 3.50
CA ARG A 98 -1.97 6.51 4.00
C ARG A 98 -2.32 7.17 5.32
N ALA A 99 -1.38 7.19 6.24
CA ALA A 99 -1.53 7.87 7.51
C ALA A 99 -1.03 9.33 7.43
N PHE A 100 -1.76 10.23 8.05
CA PHE A 100 -1.42 11.64 8.21
C PHE A 100 -1.49 12.00 9.69
N GLU A 101 -0.42 12.52 10.24
CA GLU A 101 -0.31 12.87 11.64
C GLU A 101 0.29 14.26 11.80
N PRO A 102 -0.26 15.13 12.67
CA PRO A 102 0.29 16.46 12.90
C PRO A 102 1.76 16.40 13.32
N GLY A 103 2.60 17.22 12.70
CA GLY A 103 4.03 17.28 13.01
C GLY A 103 4.88 16.21 12.30
N LEU A 104 4.26 15.27 11.58
CA LEU A 104 4.96 14.26 10.80
C LEU A 104 4.72 14.45 9.29
N THR A 105 5.65 13.94 8.47
CA THR A 105 5.37 13.81 7.04
C THR A 105 4.37 12.70 6.79
N PRO A 106 3.60 12.74 5.67
CA PRO A 106 2.68 11.67 5.34
C PRO A 106 3.37 10.31 5.31
N GLY A 107 2.76 9.30 5.94
CA GLY A 107 3.29 7.94 6.01
C GLY A 107 3.46 7.28 4.63
N PRO A 108 4.08 6.11 4.53
CA PRO A 108 4.15 5.36 3.29
C PRO A 108 2.76 4.95 2.82
N VAL A 109 2.57 4.87 1.50
CA VAL A 109 1.35 4.34 0.92
C VAL A 109 1.32 2.82 1.15
N SER A 110 0.22 2.33 1.74
CA SER A 110 -0.10 0.91 1.80
C SER A 110 -1.16 0.61 0.76
N GLU A 111 -1.10 -0.55 0.11
CA GLU A 111 -2.08 -0.94 -0.91
C GLU A 111 -2.41 -2.43 -0.84
N GLU A 112 -3.67 -2.76 -1.16
CA GLU A 112 -4.19 -4.11 -1.31
C GLU A 112 -5.17 -4.15 -2.49
N GLY A 113 -5.03 -5.17 -3.33
CA GLY A 113 -5.94 -5.42 -4.44
C GLY A 113 -6.99 -6.47 -4.06
N TYR A 114 -8.24 -6.15 -4.21
CA TYR A 114 -9.35 -7.08 -3.98
C TYR A 114 -10.02 -7.38 -5.31
N ILE A 115 -9.99 -8.65 -5.76
CA ILE A 115 -10.47 -9.07 -7.08
C ILE A 115 -11.79 -9.78 -6.93
N ARG A 116 -12.87 -9.17 -7.43
CA ARG A 116 -14.19 -9.80 -7.42
C ARG A 116 -14.28 -10.88 -8.48
N LEU A 117 -14.48 -12.11 -8.04
CA LEU A 117 -14.57 -13.28 -8.92
C LEU A 117 -15.96 -13.38 -9.56
N SER A 118 -15.99 -13.69 -10.86
CA SER A 118 -17.22 -14.10 -11.55
C SER A 118 -17.72 -15.47 -11.07
N SER A 119 -18.93 -15.82 -11.43
CA SER A 119 -19.49 -17.14 -11.09
C SER A 119 -18.62 -18.30 -11.59
N ASN A 120 -18.05 -18.20 -12.77
CA ASN A 120 -17.19 -19.25 -13.35
C ASN A 120 -15.82 -19.33 -12.67
N ALA A 121 -15.27 -18.21 -12.21
CA ALA A 121 -13.99 -18.16 -11.52
C ALA A 121 -14.08 -18.63 -10.06
N ARG A 122 -15.27 -18.69 -9.46
CA ARG A 122 -15.49 -19.11 -8.06
C ARG A 122 -15.08 -20.57 -7.82
N THR A 123 -15.33 -21.44 -8.78
CA THR A 123 -15.08 -22.88 -8.71
C THR A 123 -13.80 -23.28 -9.47
N PHE A 124 -13.09 -22.30 -10.01
CA PHE A 124 -11.86 -22.55 -10.73
C PHE A 124 -10.81 -23.20 -9.82
N SER A 125 -10.17 -24.24 -10.32
CA SER A 125 -9.07 -24.92 -9.64
C SER A 125 -8.07 -25.44 -10.67
N SER A 126 -6.77 -25.28 -10.40
CA SER A 126 -5.66 -25.68 -11.25
C SER A 126 -4.57 -26.35 -10.42
N ASP A 127 -3.76 -27.20 -11.00
CA ASP A 127 -2.50 -27.71 -10.45
C ASP A 127 -1.29 -26.80 -10.78
N LEU A 128 -1.53 -25.75 -11.58
CA LEU A 128 -0.53 -24.75 -11.94
C LEU A 128 -0.80 -23.42 -11.21
N PRO A 129 0.23 -22.59 -10.99
CA PRO A 129 0.06 -21.21 -10.56
C PRO A 129 -0.83 -20.44 -11.54
N VAL A 130 -1.60 -19.48 -11.02
CA VAL A 130 -2.47 -18.62 -11.82
C VAL A 130 -2.12 -17.16 -11.60
N ILE A 131 -2.03 -16.43 -12.70
CA ILE A 131 -1.83 -14.97 -12.67
C ILE A 131 -3.11 -14.30 -13.14
N ILE A 132 -3.65 -13.42 -12.31
CA ILE A 132 -4.76 -12.53 -12.71
C ILE A 132 -4.19 -11.14 -12.97
N MET A 133 -4.53 -10.59 -14.15
CA MET A 133 -4.22 -9.21 -14.53
C MET A 133 -5.49 -8.37 -14.36
N GLU A 134 -5.46 -7.37 -13.48
CA GLU A 134 -6.61 -6.52 -13.17
C GLU A 134 -6.26 -5.04 -13.36
N ARG A 135 -7.17 -4.25 -13.87
CA ARG A 135 -6.99 -2.82 -14.10
C ARG A 135 -7.82 -1.92 -13.18
N PHE A 136 -8.56 -2.45 -12.24
CA PHE A 136 -9.34 -1.72 -11.23
C PHE A 136 -9.98 -0.43 -11.77
N ASN A 137 -11.03 -0.55 -12.59
CA ASN A 137 -11.76 0.57 -13.23
C ASN A 137 -10.89 1.42 -14.19
N GLY A 138 -9.91 0.82 -14.83
CA GLY A 138 -8.99 1.49 -15.75
C GLY A 138 -7.67 1.92 -15.13
N GLY A 139 -7.52 1.72 -13.82
CA GLY A 139 -6.33 2.10 -13.05
C GLY A 139 -6.21 3.61 -12.84
N PRO A 140 -5.19 4.07 -12.10
CA PRO A 140 -4.89 5.49 -11.97
C PRO A 140 -4.63 6.11 -13.33
N SER A 141 -5.10 7.34 -13.52
CA SER A 141 -4.91 8.08 -14.78
C SER A 141 -3.43 8.21 -15.09
N ALA A 142 -2.97 7.53 -16.15
CA ALA A 142 -1.61 7.67 -16.60
C ALA A 142 -1.53 8.91 -17.50
N SER A 143 -0.74 9.88 -17.13
CA SER A 143 -0.52 11.11 -17.91
C SER A 143 0.11 10.88 -19.29
N ASN A 144 0.55 9.67 -19.60
CA ASN A 144 1.27 9.29 -20.82
C ASN A 144 0.60 8.17 -21.64
N GLY A 145 -0.70 7.90 -21.41
CA GLY A 145 -1.46 6.85 -22.12
C GLY A 145 -1.11 5.41 -21.70
N LYS A 146 -0.19 5.21 -20.74
CA LYS A 146 0.09 3.89 -20.16
C LYS A 146 -0.93 3.58 -19.06
N ALA A 147 -1.49 2.39 -19.07
CA ALA A 147 -2.41 1.94 -18.05
C ALA A 147 -1.66 1.16 -16.96
N PHE A 148 -1.97 1.46 -15.72
CA PHE A 148 -1.53 0.62 -14.60
C PHE A 148 -2.22 -0.73 -14.70
N THR A 149 -1.45 -1.82 -14.58
CA THR A 149 -1.96 -3.18 -14.54
C THR A 149 -1.45 -3.85 -13.28
N PHE A 150 -2.36 -4.35 -12.48
CA PHE A 150 -2.08 -5.08 -11.26
C PHE A 150 -1.97 -6.56 -11.56
N PHE A 151 -1.00 -7.24 -10.98
CA PHE A 151 -0.77 -8.68 -11.12
C PHE A 151 -0.97 -9.35 -9.76
N ALA A 152 -1.92 -10.29 -9.69
CA ALA A 152 -2.12 -11.14 -8.53
C ALA A 152 -1.65 -12.57 -8.86
N PHE A 153 -0.76 -13.11 -8.04
CA PHE A 153 -0.21 -14.44 -8.19
C PHE A 153 -0.88 -15.38 -7.19
N PHE A 154 -1.53 -16.42 -7.71
CA PHE A 154 -2.12 -17.48 -6.92
C PHE A 154 -1.30 -18.74 -7.10
N GLU A 155 -0.69 -19.20 -6.04
CA GLU A 155 0.13 -20.42 -6.04
C GLU A 155 -0.68 -21.64 -5.59
N PRO A 156 -0.29 -22.86 -5.99
CA PRO A 156 -0.89 -24.07 -5.46
C PRO A 156 -0.77 -24.13 -3.93
N ASP A 157 -1.84 -24.52 -3.27
CA ASP A 157 -1.84 -24.77 -1.83
C ASP A 157 -0.94 -25.97 -1.53
N PRO A 158 0.08 -25.84 -0.67
CA PRO A 158 0.97 -26.94 -0.32
C PRO A 158 0.25 -28.18 0.24
N ALA A 159 -0.93 -28.00 0.84
CA ALA A 159 -1.69 -29.08 1.46
C ALA A 159 -2.37 -30.01 0.41
N ASN A 160 -2.71 -29.51 -0.77
CA ASN A 160 -3.47 -30.26 -1.77
C ASN A 160 -2.97 -30.10 -3.21
N GLY A 161 -1.93 -29.30 -3.44
CA GLY A 161 -1.36 -29.03 -4.76
C GLY A 161 -2.27 -28.26 -5.71
N ARG A 162 -3.35 -27.60 -5.20
CA ARG A 162 -4.35 -26.94 -6.02
C ARG A 162 -4.34 -25.42 -5.84
N THR A 163 -4.33 -24.69 -6.94
CA THR A 163 -4.56 -23.25 -6.98
C THR A 163 -6.05 -22.97 -7.04
N THR A 164 -6.56 -22.16 -6.11
CA THR A 164 -7.91 -21.59 -6.13
C THR A 164 -7.83 -20.09 -6.03
N LEU A 165 -8.84 -19.37 -6.54
CA LEU A 165 -8.80 -17.91 -6.63
C LEU A 165 -9.49 -17.21 -5.44
N ASN A 166 -10.33 -17.91 -4.68
CA ASN A 166 -11.04 -17.37 -3.51
C ASN A 166 -10.17 -17.46 -2.25
N ARG A 167 -8.98 -16.87 -2.30
CA ARG A 167 -7.97 -16.88 -1.22
C ARG A 167 -7.05 -15.67 -1.35
N PRO A 168 -6.22 -15.37 -0.34
CA PRO A 168 -5.13 -14.43 -0.49
C PRO A 168 -4.19 -14.84 -1.64
N TYR A 169 -3.66 -13.87 -2.34
CA TYR A 169 -2.62 -14.06 -3.36
C TYR A 169 -1.27 -13.57 -2.82
N ASN A 170 -0.19 -13.99 -3.43
CA ASN A 170 1.14 -13.48 -3.16
C ASN A 170 1.40 -12.26 -4.06
N LEU A 171 1.81 -11.15 -3.48
CA LEU A 171 2.48 -10.10 -4.23
C LEU A 171 3.90 -10.63 -4.47
N GLY A 172 4.31 -10.74 -5.72
CA GLY A 172 5.69 -11.11 -6.05
C GLY A 172 6.65 -10.15 -5.34
N THR A 173 7.48 -10.69 -4.47
CA THR A 173 8.59 -9.98 -3.82
C THR A 173 9.77 -9.90 -4.75
#